data_f014babad68a67aa4c7c117bcc1d8227
#
_entry.id   f014babad68a67aa4c7c117bcc1d8227
#
_cell.length_a   1.000
_cell.length_b   1.000
_cell.length_c   1.000
_cell.angle_alpha   90.00
_cell.angle_beta   90.00
_cell.angle_gamma   90.00
#
_symmetry.space_group_name_H-M   'P 1'
#
loop_
_entity.id
_entity.type
_entity.pdbx_description
1 polymer ?
#
loop_
_entity_poly.entity_id
_entity_poly.type
_entity_poly.pdbx_seq_one_letter_code
_entity_poly.pdbx_strand_id
1 'polypeptide(L)'
;MNAPTAIIIVVIAILMVFALRRAYRVFSLKDDCCGGGPKAPKAKKVAAATVEDTDEANYPYSLYVKVKGMTCEKCVERVQNALNAQPGTWATVDLASGTAHILAKSAIDRDAIERAVEDAGYYVSHRG
;
A
#
# COMPACT_ATOMS: atom_id res chain seq x y z
N MET A 1 42.72 24.78 -22.72
CA MET A 1 41.61 23.79 -22.73
C MET A 1 40.99 23.82 -24.12
N ASN A 2 40.97 22.70 -24.78
CA ASN A 2 40.38 22.58 -26.10
C ASN A 2 38.86 22.50 -26.00
N ALA A 3 38.14 23.12 -26.92
CA ALA A 3 36.68 23.13 -26.94
C ALA A 3 36.02 21.74 -26.75
N PRO A 4 36.55 20.65 -27.36
CA PRO A 4 35.98 19.32 -27.15
C PRO A 4 36.11 18.80 -25.70
N THR A 5 37.20 19.16 -25.01
CA THR A 5 37.42 18.75 -23.61
C THR A 5 36.45 19.45 -22.66
N ALA A 6 36.13 20.72 -22.91
CA ALA A 6 35.15 21.46 -22.12
C ALA A 6 33.74 20.88 -22.26
N ILE A 7 33.35 20.47 -23.45
CA ILE A 7 32.06 19.83 -23.72
C ILE A 7 31.93 18.50 -22.95
N ILE A 8 32.99 17.68 -22.96
CA ILE A 8 32.99 16.40 -22.25
C ILE A 8 32.85 16.60 -20.74
N ILE A 9 33.58 17.58 -20.17
CA ILE A 9 33.48 17.90 -18.74
C ILE A 9 32.07 18.35 -18.36
N VAL A 10 31.45 19.19 -19.18
CA VAL A 10 30.07 19.66 -18.94
C VAL A 10 29.08 18.51 -19.00
N VAL A 11 29.19 17.61 -19.96
CA VAL A 11 28.31 16.43 -20.08
C VAL A 11 28.46 15.51 -18.87
N ILE A 12 29.69 15.24 -18.43
CA ILE A 12 29.97 14.42 -17.26
C ILE A 12 29.40 15.09 -16.00
N ALA A 13 29.54 16.40 -15.84
CA ALA A 13 29.00 17.13 -14.72
C ALA A 13 27.43 17.06 -14.68
N ILE A 14 26.79 17.20 -15.84
CA ILE A 14 25.33 17.08 -15.95
C ILE A 14 24.87 15.66 -15.59
N LEU A 15 25.55 14.63 -16.13
CA LEU A 15 25.22 13.24 -15.80
C LEU A 15 25.45 12.93 -14.33
N MET A 16 26.50 13.49 -13.72
CA MET A 16 26.78 13.31 -12.30
C MET A 16 25.73 13.99 -11.42
N VAL A 17 25.32 15.21 -11.76
CA VAL A 17 24.23 15.90 -11.06
C VAL A 17 22.91 15.15 -11.22
N PHE A 18 22.65 14.62 -12.40
CA PHE A 18 21.45 13.82 -12.64
C PHE A 18 21.45 12.50 -11.86
N ALA A 19 22.60 11.83 -11.82
CA ALA A 19 22.78 10.60 -11.03
C ALA A 19 22.65 10.87 -9.52
N LEU A 20 23.24 11.96 -9.03
CA LEU A 20 23.14 12.37 -7.62
C LEU A 20 21.68 12.74 -7.26
N ARG A 21 21.00 13.48 -8.13
CA ARG A 21 19.58 13.80 -7.91
C ARG A 21 18.69 12.56 -7.90
N ARG A 22 19.01 11.60 -8.78
CA ARG A 22 18.30 10.32 -8.81
C ARG A 22 18.60 9.50 -7.55
N ALA A 23 19.86 9.44 -7.12
CA ALA A 23 20.27 8.75 -5.90
C ALA A 23 19.68 9.42 -4.65
N TYR A 24 19.68 10.74 -4.60
CA TYR A 24 19.07 11.50 -3.50
C TYR A 24 17.56 11.27 -3.40
N ARG A 25 16.89 11.18 -4.56
CA ARG A 25 15.43 10.89 -4.60
C ARG A 25 15.11 9.47 -4.15
N VAL A 26 16.02 8.52 -4.41
CA VAL A 26 15.89 7.13 -3.95
C VAL A 26 16.26 7.00 -2.47
N PHE A 27 17.24 7.78 -2.01
CA PHE A 27 17.72 7.74 -0.62
C PHE A 27 16.82 8.51 0.34
N SER A 28 16.17 9.59 -0.13
CA SER A 28 15.25 10.40 0.67
C SER A 28 13.90 9.73 0.90
N LEU A 29 13.63 8.60 0.23
CA LEU A 29 12.44 7.77 0.43
C LEU A 29 12.67 6.64 1.44
N LYS A 30 13.77 6.70 2.21
CA LYS A 30 14.19 5.67 3.14
C LYS A 30 13.65 5.84 4.55
N ASP A 31 12.68 6.73 4.74
CA ASP A 31 12.00 6.88 6.02
C ASP A 31 10.69 6.07 6.13
N ASP A 32 10.49 5.10 5.28
CA ASP A 32 9.51 4.07 5.56
C ASP A 32 10.25 2.79 5.98
N CYS A 33 10.39 2.68 7.29
CA CYS A 33 10.78 1.46 7.96
C CYS A 33 9.87 0.31 7.54
N CYS A 34 10.28 -0.44 6.53
CA CYS A 34 10.00 -1.87 6.41
C CYS A 34 10.88 -2.41 5.30
N GLY A 35 11.84 -3.18 5.71
CA GLY A 35 12.93 -3.63 4.92
C GLY A 35 12.59 -4.30 3.61
N GLY A 36 13.48 -4.06 2.68
CA GLY A 36 13.96 -5.01 1.71
C GLY A 36 12.90 -5.78 0.92
N GLY A 37 12.44 -5.19 -0.17
CA GLY A 37 11.84 -5.93 -1.26
C GLY A 37 11.94 -5.08 -2.52
N PRO A 38 12.25 -5.66 -3.68
CA PRO A 38 12.30 -4.90 -4.91
C PRO A 38 10.92 -4.34 -5.21
N LYS A 39 10.83 -3.00 -5.19
CA LYS A 39 9.76 -2.18 -5.77
C LYS A 39 8.34 -2.73 -5.66
N ALA A 40 7.81 -2.72 -4.44
CA ALA A 40 6.37 -2.62 -4.33
C ALA A 40 5.93 -1.26 -4.91
N PRO A 41 4.89 -1.21 -5.72
CA PRO A 41 4.32 0.07 -6.12
C PRO A 41 4.03 0.87 -4.85
N LYS A 42 4.35 2.15 -4.86
CA LYS A 42 4.17 3.04 -3.72
C LYS A 42 2.76 2.87 -3.19
N ALA A 43 2.64 2.17 -2.06
CA ALA A 43 1.39 2.15 -1.34
C ALA A 43 1.04 3.61 -1.05
N LYS A 44 -0.05 4.10 -1.61
CA LYS A 44 -0.60 5.40 -1.23
C LYS A 44 -0.71 5.35 0.27
N LYS A 45 -0.18 6.35 0.97
CA LYS A 45 -0.45 6.52 2.39
C LYS A 45 -1.95 6.62 2.54
N VAL A 46 -2.58 5.51 2.84
CA VAL A 46 -3.99 5.50 3.17
C VAL A 46 -4.07 6.16 4.53
N ALA A 47 -4.69 7.32 4.59
CA ALA A 47 -5.00 7.97 5.85
C ALA A 47 -5.78 6.98 6.72
N ALA A 48 -5.47 6.95 8.02
CA ALA A 48 -6.20 6.10 8.94
C ALA A 48 -7.71 6.37 8.80
N ALA A 49 -8.43 5.41 8.24
CA ALA A 49 -9.87 5.52 8.08
C ALA A 49 -10.51 5.16 9.42
N THR A 50 -11.09 6.14 10.07
CA THR A 50 -11.86 5.92 11.30
C THR A 50 -13.27 5.53 10.90
N VAL A 51 -13.70 4.36 11.33
CA VAL A 51 -15.09 3.91 11.18
C VAL A 51 -15.92 4.55 12.28
N GLU A 52 -16.91 5.34 11.91
CA GLU A 52 -17.77 6.04 12.87
C GLU A 52 -18.76 5.09 13.56
N ASP A 53 -19.19 4.05 12.85
CA ASP A 53 -20.17 3.09 13.33
C ASP A 53 -19.51 1.74 13.58
N THR A 54 -19.39 1.35 14.85
CA THR A 54 -18.75 0.10 15.28
C THR A 54 -19.77 -0.95 15.72
N ASP A 55 -21.04 -0.78 15.37
CA ASP A 55 -22.09 -1.73 15.70
C ASP A 55 -22.30 -2.73 14.55
N GLU A 56 -21.97 -4.00 14.80
CA GLU A 56 -22.12 -5.07 13.82
C GLU A 56 -23.57 -5.26 13.35
N ALA A 57 -24.53 -4.91 14.17
CA ALA A 57 -25.96 -5.01 13.84
C ALA A 57 -26.37 -4.10 12.66
N ASN A 58 -25.62 -3.03 12.43
CA ASN A 58 -25.86 -2.10 11.33
C ASN A 58 -25.27 -2.57 9.99
N TYR A 59 -24.54 -3.69 9.99
CA TYR A 59 -23.89 -4.26 8.82
C TYR A 59 -24.50 -5.61 8.45
N PRO A 60 -25.52 -5.64 7.58
CA PRO A 60 -26.20 -6.87 7.21
C PRO A 60 -25.37 -7.80 6.32
N TYR A 61 -24.32 -7.28 5.70
CA TYR A 61 -23.44 -8.05 4.83
C TYR A 61 -22.11 -8.32 5.51
N SER A 62 -21.67 -9.56 5.48
CA SER A 62 -20.36 -9.96 5.99
C SER A 62 -19.61 -10.82 4.96
N LEU A 63 -18.32 -10.63 4.86
CA LEU A 63 -17.44 -11.39 3.98
C LEU A 63 -16.11 -11.67 4.67
N TYR A 64 -15.68 -12.92 4.60
CA TYR A 64 -14.35 -13.33 5.04
C TYR A 64 -13.45 -13.51 3.82
N VAL A 65 -12.32 -12.83 3.85
CA VAL A 65 -11.35 -12.85 2.75
C VAL A 65 -9.97 -13.16 3.30
N LYS A 66 -9.30 -14.13 2.73
CA LYS A 66 -7.90 -14.40 3.07
C LYS A 66 -6.98 -13.44 2.32
N VAL A 67 -6.18 -12.70 3.07
CA VAL A 67 -5.17 -11.79 2.53
C VAL A 67 -3.79 -12.40 2.73
N LYS A 68 -3.03 -12.49 1.66
CA LYS A 68 -1.65 -12.98 1.68
C LYS A 68 -0.65 -11.84 1.56
N GLY A 69 0.54 -12.05 2.12
CA GLY A 69 1.63 -11.08 2.09
C GLY A 69 1.71 -10.20 3.35
N MET A 70 0.80 -10.35 4.29
CA MET A 70 0.87 -9.68 5.58
C MET A 70 1.88 -10.39 6.49
N THR A 71 2.93 -9.67 6.87
CA THR A 71 4.00 -10.21 7.73
C THR A 71 4.20 -9.43 9.02
N CYS A 72 3.50 -8.31 9.18
CA CYS A 72 3.63 -7.44 10.35
C CYS A 72 2.30 -6.74 10.67
N GLU A 73 2.19 -6.24 11.90
CA GLU A 73 0.99 -5.50 12.35
C GLU A 73 0.71 -4.24 11.52
N LYS A 74 1.75 -3.55 11.08
CA LYS A 74 1.60 -2.38 10.18
C LYS A 74 1.01 -2.77 8.82
N CYS A 75 1.27 -4.00 8.38
CA CYS A 75 0.66 -4.54 7.17
C CYS A 75 -0.84 -4.72 7.36
N VAL A 76 -1.24 -5.25 8.51
CA VAL A 76 -2.65 -5.39 8.91
C VAL A 76 -3.35 -4.03 8.94
N GLU A 77 -2.75 -3.04 9.57
CA GLU A 77 -3.29 -1.68 9.61
C GLU A 77 -3.50 -1.09 8.22
N ARG A 78 -2.56 -1.29 7.31
CA ARG A 78 -2.66 -0.79 5.92
C ARG A 78 -3.83 -1.42 5.19
N VAL A 79 -3.99 -2.73 5.28
CA VAL A 79 -5.11 -3.45 4.66
C VAL A 79 -6.43 -3.02 5.29
N GLN A 80 -6.47 -2.95 6.60
CA GLN A 80 -7.66 -2.52 7.34
C GLN A 80 -8.07 -1.10 6.97
N ASN A 81 -7.13 -0.17 6.90
CA ASN A 81 -7.39 1.21 6.49
C ASN A 81 -7.86 1.30 5.03
N ALA A 82 -7.26 0.52 4.14
CA ALA A 82 -7.68 0.46 2.74
C ALA A 82 -9.11 -0.04 2.58
N LEU A 83 -9.51 -1.04 3.36
CA LEU A 83 -10.86 -1.58 3.36
C LEU A 83 -11.86 -0.63 4.02
N ASN A 84 -11.48 0.00 5.13
CA ASN A 84 -12.32 0.97 5.83
C ASN A 84 -12.51 2.29 5.06
N ALA A 85 -11.62 2.58 4.10
CA ALA A 85 -11.78 3.71 3.19
C ALA A 85 -12.97 3.55 2.24
N GLN A 86 -13.48 2.33 2.07
CA GLN A 86 -14.70 2.08 1.31
C GLN A 86 -15.92 2.59 2.10
N PRO A 87 -16.82 3.37 1.46
CA PRO A 87 -17.99 3.90 2.15
C PRO A 87 -18.90 2.78 2.66
N GLY A 88 -19.33 2.88 3.92
CA GLY A 88 -20.21 1.91 4.55
C GLY A 88 -19.59 0.53 4.80
N THR A 89 -18.26 0.45 4.84
CA THR A 89 -17.51 -0.78 5.09
C THR A 89 -16.72 -0.69 6.38
N TRP A 90 -16.82 -1.72 7.19
CA TRP A 90 -15.98 -1.88 8.39
C TRP A 90 -15.23 -3.20 8.30
N ALA A 91 -13.92 -3.14 8.26
CA ALA A 91 -13.06 -4.30 8.14
C ALA A 91 -12.20 -4.50 9.37
N THR A 92 -12.09 -5.74 9.80
CA THR A 92 -11.17 -6.18 10.84
C THR A 92 -10.25 -7.25 10.25
N VAL A 93 -8.95 -7.09 10.42
CA VAL A 93 -7.96 -8.00 9.88
C VAL A 93 -7.23 -8.71 11.01
N ASP A 94 -7.13 -10.02 10.90
CA ASP A 94 -6.37 -10.87 11.83
C ASP A 94 -5.07 -11.33 11.18
N LEU A 95 -3.95 -10.95 11.80
CA LEU A 95 -2.62 -11.33 11.33
C LEU A 95 -2.35 -12.83 11.49
N ALA A 96 -2.82 -13.44 12.57
CA ALA A 96 -2.54 -14.84 12.88
C ALA A 96 -3.15 -15.78 11.84
N SER A 97 -4.38 -15.51 11.41
CA SER A 97 -5.07 -16.29 10.37
C SER A 97 -4.87 -15.75 8.96
N GLY A 98 -4.38 -14.51 8.83
CA GLY A 98 -4.31 -13.81 7.56
C GLY A 98 -5.70 -13.54 6.95
N THR A 99 -6.73 -13.45 7.77
CA THR A 99 -8.12 -13.30 7.33
C THR A 99 -8.63 -11.89 7.63
N ALA A 100 -9.24 -11.27 6.64
CA ALA A 100 -9.99 -10.03 6.79
C ALA A 100 -11.48 -10.35 6.93
N HIS A 101 -12.09 -9.90 8.01
CA HIS A 101 -13.52 -9.93 8.20
C HIS A 101 -14.09 -8.57 7.81
N ILE A 102 -14.89 -8.54 6.78
CA ILE A 102 -15.43 -7.33 6.18
C ILE A 102 -16.93 -7.29 6.41
N LEU A 103 -17.37 -6.21 7.04
CA LEU A 103 -18.77 -5.90 7.25
C LEU A 103 -19.16 -4.70 6.37
N ALA A 104 -20.33 -4.76 5.76
CA ALA A 104 -20.81 -3.68 4.91
C ALA A 104 -22.30 -3.41 5.11
N LYS A 105 -22.70 -2.16 4.97
CA LYS A 105 -24.11 -1.71 5.03
C LYS A 105 -24.85 -1.99 3.73
N SER A 106 -24.14 -2.17 2.64
CA SER A 106 -24.65 -2.48 1.31
C SER A 106 -24.03 -3.74 0.76
N ALA A 107 -24.51 -4.22 -0.39
CA ALA A 107 -23.94 -5.38 -1.06
C ALA A 107 -22.43 -5.24 -1.26
N ILE A 108 -21.68 -6.25 -0.85
CA ILE A 108 -20.22 -6.24 -0.93
C ILE A 108 -19.81 -6.55 -2.37
N ASP A 109 -19.11 -5.60 -2.97
CA ASP A 109 -18.43 -5.82 -4.24
C ASP A 109 -17.06 -6.44 -3.99
N ARG A 110 -16.92 -7.72 -4.32
CA ARG A 110 -15.65 -8.45 -4.15
C ARG A 110 -14.53 -7.85 -4.97
N ASP A 111 -14.82 -7.39 -6.17
CA ASP A 111 -13.82 -6.79 -7.06
C ASP A 111 -13.29 -5.47 -6.48
N ALA A 112 -14.15 -4.68 -5.84
CA ALA A 112 -13.74 -3.46 -5.15
C ALA A 112 -12.85 -3.76 -3.94
N ILE A 113 -13.17 -4.81 -3.18
CA ILE A 113 -12.37 -5.28 -2.04
C ILE A 113 -10.99 -5.78 -2.52
N GLU A 114 -10.98 -6.59 -3.58
CA GLU A 114 -9.73 -7.11 -4.14
C GLU A 114 -8.82 -5.99 -4.62
N ARG A 115 -9.35 -5.01 -5.36
CA ARG A 115 -8.60 -3.82 -5.78
C ARG A 115 -8.07 -3.02 -4.61
N ALA A 116 -8.85 -2.83 -3.57
CA ALA A 116 -8.41 -2.12 -2.36
C ALA A 116 -7.23 -2.82 -1.68
N VAL A 117 -7.27 -4.14 -1.60
CA VAL A 117 -6.18 -4.96 -1.05
C VAL A 117 -4.94 -4.94 -1.95
N GLU A 118 -5.13 -5.04 -3.27
CA GLU A 118 -4.03 -4.95 -4.24
C GLU A 118 -3.37 -3.57 -4.24
N ASP A 119 -4.14 -2.51 -4.15
CA ASP A 119 -3.65 -1.13 -4.04
C ASP A 119 -2.84 -0.92 -2.75
N ALA A 120 -3.16 -1.64 -1.70
CA ALA A 120 -2.37 -1.68 -0.47
C ALA A 120 -1.07 -2.50 -0.59
N GLY A 121 -0.89 -3.24 -1.69
CA GLY A 121 0.29 -4.05 -1.99
C GLY A 121 0.19 -5.50 -1.53
N TYR A 122 -1.01 -6.01 -1.32
CA TYR A 122 -1.28 -7.38 -0.85
C TYR A 122 -2.17 -8.14 -1.84
N TYR A 123 -2.36 -9.43 -1.59
CA TYR A 123 -3.15 -10.29 -2.48
C TYR A 123 -4.30 -10.95 -1.73
N VAL A 124 -5.44 -11.04 -2.39
CA VAL A 124 -6.58 -11.80 -1.92
C VAL A 124 -6.47 -13.25 -2.39
N SER A 125 -6.61 -14.19 -1.47
CA SER A 125 -6.67 -15.61 -1.81
C SER A 125 -8.12 -16.07 -1.97
N HIS A 126 -8.47 -16.51 -3.17
CA HIS A 126 -9.81 -17.05 -3.47
C HIS A 126 -10.01 -18.49 -2.97
N ARG A 127 -9.01 -19.11 -2.39
CA ARG A 127 -9.15 -20.43 -1.76
C ARG A 127 -9.63 -20.24 -0.32
N GLY A 128 -10.93 -20.29 -0.20
CA GLY A 128 -11.57 -20.47 1.09
C GLY A 128 -11.31 -21.83 1.67
#